data_990ce99cbc6f5aa09124d88b52964bd9
#
_entry.id   990ce99cbc6f5aa09124d88b52964bd9
#
_cell.length_a   1.000
_cell.length_b   1.000
_cell.length_c   1.000
_cell.angle_alpha   90.00
_cell.angle_beta   90.00
_cell.angle_gamma   90.00
#
_symmetry.space_group_name_H-M   'P 1'
#
loop_
_entity.id
_entity.type
_entity.pdbx_description
1 polymer ?
#
loop_
_entity_poly.entity_id
_entity_poly.type
_entity_poly.pdbx_seq_one_letter_code
_entity_poly.pdbx_strand_id
1 'polypeptide(L)'
;MSWINENRNFIRPIILIVFVITLIGPWMFDQINVPAEYACDKPFIRLEGDFCGIPLSGFQFFSLFILVGLPILLLIPFFTTLLVIWKKDARRVQTINLSMWGLALILALLVFDFQLKDKVFYLWGLWLYIVLAICTLVIEMIIRKVQER
;
A
#
# COMPACT_ATOMS: atom_id res chain seq x y z
N MET A 1 12.01 0.88 23.66
CA MET A 1 10.54 0.75 23.47
C MET A 1 9.75 1.96 24.00
N SER A 2 10.21 2.69 25.04
CA SER A 2 9.58 3.94 25.50
C SER A 2 9.50 5.01 24.41
N TRP A 3 10.58 5.19 23.63
CA TRP A 3 10.68 6.21 22.60
C TRP A 3 9.56 6.15 21.56
N ILE A 4 9.17 4.95 21.08
CA ILE A 4 8.09 4.80 20.09
C ILE A 4 6.75 5.25 20.68
N ASN A 5 6.48 4.93 21.95
CA ASN A 5 5.25 5.34 22.60
C ASN A 5 5.20 6.86 22.85
N GLU A 6 6.32 7.45 23.24
CA GLU A 6 6.44 8.91 23.43
C GLU A 6 6.25 9.67 22.13
N ASN A 7 6.76 9.12 21.01
CA ASN A 7 6.71 9.77 19.68
C ASN A 7 5.55 9.29 18.79
N ARG A 8 4.59 8.52 19.31
CA ARG A 8 3.45 8.00 18.52
C ARG A 8 2.66 9.07 17.78
N ASN A 9 2.55 10.27 18.36
CA ASN A 9 1.86 11.41 17.77
C ASN A 9 2.58 11.97 16.53
N PHE A 10 3.88 11.71 16.37
CA PHE A 10 4.66 12.06 15.19
C PHE A 10 4.78 10.90 14.19
N ILE A 11 4.87 9.67 14.69
CA ILE A 11 5.06 8.49 13.86
C ILE A 11 3.85 8.24 12.94
N ARG A 12 2.63 8.34 13.49
CA ARG A 12 1.40 8.08 12.71
C ARG A 12 1.17 9.07 11.57
N PRO A 13 1.33 10.39 11.73
CA PRO A 13 1.31 11.31 10.59
C PRO A 13 2.36 11.01 9.53
N ILE A 14 3.57 10.58 9.93
CA ILE A 14 4.60 10.15 8.98
C ILE A 14 4.13 8.93 8.18
N ILE A 15 3.52 7.94 8.83
CA ILE A 15 2.94 6.77 8.15
C ILE A 15 1.92 7.21 7.09
N LEU A 16 1.05 8.20 7.41
CA LEU A 16 0.06 8.71 6.46
C LEU A 16 0.72 9.44 5.28
N ILE A 17 1.77 10.21 5.52
CA ILE A 17 2.53 10.89 4.46
C ILE A 17 3.18 9.86 3.55
N VAL A 18 3.86 8.87 4.11
CA VAL A 18 4.49 7.80 3.33
C VAL A 18 3.43 7.02 2.56
N PHE A 19 2.25 6.76 3.14
CA PHE A 19 1.13 6.13 2.44
C PHE A 19 0.74 6.92 1.18
N VAL A 20 0.58 8.24 1.27
CA VAL A 20 0.28 9.08 0.10
C VAL A 20 1.39 8.98 -0.95
N ILE A 21 2.66 8.94 -0.54
CA ILE A 21 3.79 8.76 -1.45
C ILE A 21 3.70 7.43 -2.19
N THR A 22 3.25 6.34 -1.54
CA THR A 22 3.07 5.05 -2.20
C THR A 22 2.07 5.11 -3.36
N LEU A 23 1.07 6.00 -3.26
CA LEU A 23 0.04 6.14 -4.31
C LEU A 23 0.55 6.83 -5.58
N ILE A 24 1.66 7.56 -5.50
CA ILE A 24 2.29 8.23 -6.65
C ILE A 24 3.02 7.19 -7.51
N GLY A 25 3.60 6.17 -6.87
CA GLY A 25 4.34 5.12 -7.56
C GLY A 25 3.46 4.13 -8.32
N PRO A 26 4.04 3.38 -9.25
CA PRO A 26 3.31 2.35 -9.99
C PRO A 26 2.91 1.18 -9.08
N TRP A 27 1.66 0.73 -9.27
CA TRP A 27 1.05 -0.36 -8.52
C TRP A 27 0.74 -1.58 -9.39
N MET A 28 0.49 -1.36 -10.68
CA MET A 28 0.26 -2.41 -11.64
C MET A 28 0.64 -1.95 -13.05
N PHE A 29 0.63 -2.88 -13.99
CA PHE A 29 0.75 -2.59 -15.41
C PHE A 29 -0.61 -2.75 -16.08
N ASP A 30 -0.98 -1.75 -16.88
CA ASP A 30 -2.07 -1.90 -17.82
C ASP A 30 -1.52 -2.56 -19.10
N GLN A 31 -2.05 -3.72 -19.45
CA GLN A 31 -1.64 -4.45 -20.64
C GLN A 31 -2.33 -3.82 -21.85
N ILE A 32 -1.55 -3.18 -22.69
CA ILE A 32 -2.02 -2.70 -23.98
C ILE A 32 -1.66 -3.75 -25.03
N ASN A 33 -2.66 -4.27 -25.73
CA ASN A 33 -2.49 -5.14 -26.89
C ASN A 33 -1.91 -4.31 -28.06
N VAL A 34 -0.63 -4.01 -27.99
CA VAL A 34 0.13 -3.42 -29.09
C VAL A 34 0.93 -4.54 -29.72
N PRO A 35 0.81 -4.79 -31.05
CA PRO A 35 1.63 -5.77 -31.72
C PRO A 35 3.11 -5.50 -31.47
N ALA A 36 3.91 -6.55 -31.26
CA ALA A 36 5.33 -6.46 -30.92
C ALA A 36 6.20 -5.70 -31.95
N GLU A 37 5.70 -5.53 -33.15
CA GLU A 37 6.32 -4.75 -34.21
C GLU A 37 6.41 -3.25 -33.89
N TYR A 38 5.49 -2.75 -33.06
CA TYR A 38 5.57 -1.38 -32.54
C TYR A 38 6.40 -1.46 -31.26
N ALA A 39 7.69 -1.14 -31.39
CA ALA A 39 8.64 -1.15 -30.29
C ALA A 39 8.01 -0.55 -29.03
N CYS A 40 8.14 -1.25 -27.89
CA CYS A 40 7.70 -0.72 -26.59
C CYS A 40 8.64 0.43 -26.19
N ASP A 41 8.47 1.59 -26.86
CA ASP A 41 9.20 2.80 -26.51
C ASP A 41 8.64 3.38 -25.21
N LYS A 42 9.50 4.07 -24.47
CA LYS A 42 9.05 4.76 -23.25
C LYS A 42 7.79 5.59 -23.52
N PRO A 43 6.75 5.54 -22.66
CA PRO A 43 6.69 5.03 -21.28
C PRO A 43 6.31 3.54 -21.13
N PHE A 44 6.24 2.79 -22.21
CA PHE A 44 5.84 1.39 -22.20
C PHE A 44 6.95 0.48 -21.71
N ILE A 45 6.58 -0.56 -20.98
CA ILE A 45 7.50 -1.61 -20.52
C ILE A 45 7.10 -2.91 -21.21
N ARG A 46 8.07 -3.60 -21.81
CA ARG A 46 7.83 -4.90 -22.42
C ARG A 46 7.50 -5.92 -21.35
N LEU A 47 6.31 -6.48 -21.43
CA LEU A 47 5.83 -7.57 -20.60
C LEU A 47 6.21 -8.90 -21.23
N GLU A 48 5.97 -10.03 -20.53
CA GLU A 48 6.18 -11.35 -21.10
C GLU A 48 5.31 -11.56 -22.34
N GLY A 49 5.92 -12.13 -23.39
CA GLY A 49 5.30 -12.26 -24.72
C GLY A 49 5.40 -10.95 -25.52
N ASP A 50 4.46 -10.76 -26.42
CA ASP A 50 4.43 -9.63 -27.36
C ASP A 50 3.58 -8.45 -26.85
N PHE A 51 3.52 -8.27 -25.53
CA PHE A 51 2.69 -7.22 -24.93
C PHE A 51 3.54 -6.09 -24.35
N CYS A 52 3.05 -4.88 -24.52
CA CYS A 52 3.57 -3.70 -23.84
C CYS A 52 2.65 -3.32 -22.68
N GLY A 53 3.22 -2.84 -21.58
CA GLY A 53 2.48 -2.38 -20.41
C GLY A 53 2.82 -0.95 -20.03
N ILE A 54 1.82 -0.17 -19.63
CA ILE A 54 2.02 1.14 -19.01
C ILE A 54 1.94 0.97 -17.50
N PRO A 55 2.93 1.46 -16.74
CA PRO A 55 2.82 1.45 -15.29
C PRO A 55 1.74 2.41 -14.82
N LEU A 56 0.74 1.91 -14.10
CA LEU A 56 -0.31 2.69 -13.47
C LEU A 56 0.10 3.06 -12.04
N SER A 57 0.01 4.36 -11.71
CA SER A 57 0.17 4.82 -10.33
C SER A 57 -0.92 4.26 -9.42
N GLY A 58 -0.68 4.27 -8.11
CA GLY A 58 -1.70 3.88 -7.13
C GLY A 58 -3.00 4.67 -7.30
N PHE A 59 -2.93 5.98 -7.58
CA PHE A 59 -4.11 6.80 -7.85
C PHE A 59 -4.89 6.32 -9.06
N GLN A 60 -4.23 5.99 -10.17
CA GLN A 60 -4.87 5.45 -11.37
C GLN A 60 -5.45 4.06 -11.10
N PHE A 61 -4.70 3.19 -10.39
CA PHE A 61 -5.19 1.89 -9.96
C PHE A 61 -6.49 2.01 -9.15
N PHE A 62 -6.51 2.89 -8.14
CA PHE A 62 -7.71 3.09 -7.32
C PHE A 62 -8.88 3.69 -8.12
N SER A 63 -8.64 4.59 -9.07
CA SER A 63 -9.70 5.18 -9.89
C SER A 63 -10.33 4.16 -10.85
N LEU A 64 -9.53 3.28 -11.44
CA LEU A 64 -10.00 2.29 -12.40
C LEU A 64 -10.74 1.12 -11.73
N PHE A 65 -10.28 0.69 -10.56
CA PHE A 65 -10.80 -0.49 -9.88
C PHE A 65 -11.72 -0.19 -8.68
N ILE A 66 -12.13 1.06 -8.49
CA ILE A 66 -13.01 1.46 -7.38
C ILE A 66 -14.32 0.66 -7.37
N LEU A 67 -14.85 0.30 -8.53
CA LEU A 67 -16.07 -0.49 -8.68
C LEU A 67 -15.91 -1.95 -8.24
N VAL A 68 -14.69 -2.46 -8.18
CA VAL A 68 -14.40 -3.84 -7.78
C VAL A 68 -14.31 -3.99 -6.25
N GLY A 69 -14.25 -2.87 -5.50
CA GLY A 69 -14.20 -2.87 -4.04
C GLY A 69 -12.83 -3.17 -3.43
N LEU A 70 -11.94 -3.88 -4.14
CA LEU A 70 -10.60 -4.23 -3.66
C LEU A 70 -9.74 -3.00 -3.32
N PRO A 71 -9.67 -1.96 -4.17
CA PRO A 71 -8.92 -0.75 -3.85
C PRO A 71 -9.41 -0.05 -2.60
N ILE A 72 -10.73 -0.06 -2.35
CA ILE A 72 -11.31 0.56 -1.16
C ILE A 72 -10.74 -0.11 0.10
N LEU A 73 -10.63 -1.44 0.11
CA LEU A 73 -10.06 -2.18 1.24
C LEU A 73 -8.60 -1.79 1.52
N LEU A 74 -7.81 -1.48 0.47
CA LEU A 74 -6.44 -1.02 0.61
C LEU A 74 -6.34 0.43 1.13
N LEU A 75 -7.40 1.24 0.98
CA LEU A 75 -7.47 2.61 1.52
C LEU A 75 -7.98 2.66 2.97
N ILE A 76 -8.71 1.65 3.43
CA ILE A 76 -9.27 1.63 4.80
C ILE A 76 -8.20 1.87 5.89
N PRO A 77 -6.98 1.29 5.83
CA PRO A 77 -5.95 1.54 6.81
C PRO A 77 -5.57 3.02 6.96
N PHE A 78 -5.62 3.81 5.89
CA PHE A 78 -5.41 5.25 5.96
C PHE A 78 -6.46 5.92 6.86
N PHE A 79 -7.74 5.64 6.63
CA PHE A 79 -8.83 6.21 7.42
C PHE A 79 -8.83 5.72 8.86
N THR A 80 -8.53 4.44 9.10
CA THR A 80 -8.45 3.91 10.47
C THR A 80 -7.28 4.50 11.24
N THR A 81 -6.13 4.76 10.58
CA THR A 81 -5.00 5.45 11.20
C THR A 81 -5.35 6.90 11.55
N LEU A 82 -6.07 7.62 10.67
CA LEU A 82 -6.61 8.95 10.99
C LEU A 82 -7.54 8.90 12.20
N LEU A 83 -8.42 7.91 12.29
CA LEU A 83 -9.32 7.74 13.43
C LEU A 83 -8.56 7.47 14.72
N VAL A 84 -7.48 6.71 14.70
CA VAL A 84 -6.62 6.49 15.88
C VAL A 84 -5.99 7.80 16.35
N ILE A 85 -5.50 8.62 15.42
CA ILE A 85 -4.94 9.94 15.76
C ILE A 85 -6.01 10.83 16.40
N TRP A 86 -7.20 10.87 15.81
CA TRP A 86 -8.29 11.71 16.28
C TRP A 86 -8.89 11.26 17.62
N LYS A 87 -9.14 9.97 17.78
CA LYS A 87 -9.74 9.35 18.98
C LYS A 87 -8.75 9.15 20.13
N LYS A 88 -7.53 9.67 20.03
CA LYS A 88 -6.47 9.60 21.05
C LYS A 88 -6.32 8.18 21.63
N ASP A 89 -6.05 7.24 20.76
CA ASP A 89 -5.70 5.87 21.14
C ASP A 89 -6.79 5.03 21.87
N ALA A 90 -8.04 5.25 21.52
CA ALA A 90 -9.08 4.35 21.99
C ALA A 90 -8.75 2.88 21.61
N ARG A 91 -8.59 2.00 22.59
CA ARG A 91 -8.13 0.60 22.41
C ARG A 91 -8.87 -0.16 21.31
N ARG A 92 -10.20 0.07 21.19
CA ARG A 92 -11.00 -0.55 20.12
C ARG A 92 -10.59 -0.06 18.73
N VAL A 93 -10.33 1.24 18.58
CA VAL A 93 -9.92 1.84 17.30
C VAL A 93 -8.53 1.36 16.90
N GLN A 94 -7.60 1.22 17.86
CA GLN A 94 -6.28 0.64 17.59
C GLN A 94 -6.38 -0.81 17.13
N THR A 95 -7.25 -1.63 17.75
CA THR A 95 -7.44 -3.02 17.34
C THR A 95 -7.99 -3.08 15.90
N ILE A 96 -8.96 -2.23 15.57
CA ILE A 96 -9.51 -2.14 14.21
C ILE A 96 -8.39 -1.72 13.23
N ASN A 97 -7.62 -0.69 13.57
CA ASN A 97 -6.51 -0.21 12.73
C ASN A 97 -5.50 -1.34 12.45
N LEU A 98 -5.08 -2.06 13.48
CA LEU A 98 -4.16 -3.19 13.34
C LEU A 98 -4.72 -4.28 12.43
N SER A 99 -6.00 -4.63 12.60
CA SER A 99 -6.67 -5.63 11.76
C SER A 99 -6.77 -5.17 10.29
N MET A 100 -7.05 -3.87 10.06
CA MET A 100 -7.15 -3.31 8.71
C MET A 100 -5.79 -3.27 8.01
N TRP A 101 -4.71 -2.91 8.71
CA TRP A 101 -3.36 -3.02 8.15
C TRP A 101 -2.95 -4.46 7.84
N GLY A 102 -3.33 -5.42 8.70
CA GLY A 102 -3.12 -6.85 8.43
C GLY A 102 -3.86 -7.33 7.18
N LEU A 103 -5.14 -6.98 7.05
CA LEU A 103 -5.94 -7.32 5.87
C LEU A 103 -5.37 -6.67 4.61
N ALA A 104 -5.02 -5.39 4.68
CA ALA A 104 -4.45 -4.66 3.56
C ALA A 104 -3.09 -5.23 3.11
N LEU A 105 -2.26 -5.69 4.05
CA LEU A 105 -1.00 -6.39 3.73
C LEU A 105 -1.27 -7.69 2.96
N ILE A 106 -2.22 -8.51 3.41
CA ILE A 106 -2.58 -9.75 2.72
C ILE A 106 -3.06 -9.44 1.29
N LEU A 107 -3.94 -8.46 1.15
CA LEU A 107 -4.46 -8.06 -0.16
C LEU A 107 -3.36 -7.51 -1.07
N ALA A 108 -2.44 -6.70 -0.54
CA ALA A 108 -1.31 -6.17 -1.31
C ALA A 108 -0.37 -7.29 -1.77
N LEU A 109 -0.13 -8.31 -0.93
CA LEU A 109 0.65 -9.48 -1.30
C LEU A 109 -0.04 -10.32 -2.38
N LEU A 110 -1.36 -10.46 -2.33
CA LEU A 110 -2.12 -11.13 -3.40
C LEU A 110 -2.04 -10.36 -4.72
N VAL A 111 -2.17 -9.04 -4.69
CA VAL A 111 -1.98 -8.20 -5.88
C VAL A 111 -0.56 -8.35 -6.41
N PHE A 112 0.43 -8.37 -5.53
CA PHE A 112 1.84 -8.56 -5.88
C PHE A 112 2.12 -9.94 -6.52
N ASP A 113 1.56 -11.02 -5.98
CA ASP A 113 1.73 -12.37 -6.54
C ASP A 113 1.06 -12.54 -7.91
N PHE A 114 -0.06 -11.84 -8.12
CA PHE A 114 -0.77 -11.82 -9.40
C PHE A 114 -0.04 -10.99 -10.46
N GLN A 115 0.71 -9.97 -10.04
CA GLN A 115 1.48 -9.08 -10.92
C GLN A 115 2.92 -9.57 -11.03
N LEU A 116 3.24 -10.34 -12.03
CA LEU A 116 4.56 -10.67 -12.58
C LEU A 116 5.76 -10.55 -11.61
N LYS A 117 6.14 -11.66 -11.00
CA LYS A 117 7.31 -11.78 -10.09
C LYS A 117 8.61 -11.18 -10.67
N ASP A 118 8.78 -11.22 -11.98
CA ASP A 118 10.02 -10.83 -12.66
C ASP A 118 10.20 -9.31 -12.85
N LYS A 119 9.16 -8.51 -12.58
CA LYS A 119 9.18 -7.04 -12.81
C LYS A 119 8.91 -6.21 -11.55
N VAL A 120 9.20 -6.76 -10.41
CA VAL A 120 9.02 -6.16 -9.08
C VAL A 120 9.58 -4.74 -8.96
N PHE A 121 10.75 -4.49 -9.55
CA PHE A 121 11.42 -3.19 -9.49
C PHE A 121 10.62 -2.05 -10.12
N TYR A 122 9.74 -2.35 -11.07
CA TYR A 122 8.91 -1.35 -11.72
C TYR A 122 7.66 -0.99 -10.90
N LEU A 123 7.29 -1.81 -9.92
CA LEU A 123 6.12 -1.61 -9.05
C LEU A 123 6.52 -1.03 -7.69
N TRP A 124 7.43 -0.07 -7.67
CA TRP A 124 7.97 0.47 -6.43
C TRP A 124 6.89 1.05 -5.49
N GLY A 125 5.79 1.60 -6.01
CA GLY A 125 4.68 2.11 -5.21
C GLY A 125 3.99 1.02 -4.39
N LEU A 126 3.67 -0.12 -5.04
CA LEU A 126 3.09 -1.29 -4.37
C LEU A 126 4.10 -1.89 -3.38
N TRP A 127 5.37 -1.99 -3.77
CA TRP A 127 6.41 -2.52 -2.90
C TRP A 127 6.60 -1.68 -1.64
N LEU A 128 6.66 -0.35 -1.81
CA LEU A 128 6.75 0.59 -0.69
C LEU A 128 5.54 0.49 0.23
N TYR A 129 4.33 0.28 -0.33
CA TYR A 129 3.12 0.04 0.44
C TYR A 129 3.21 -1.22 1.31
N ILE A 130 3.71 -2.34 0.77
CA ILE A 130 3.90 -3.59 1.51
C ILE A 130 4.86 -3.37 2.68
N VAL A 131 6.01 -2.73 2.42
CA VAL A 131 6.98 -2.41 3.47
C VAL A 131 6.35 -1.49 4.54
N LEU A 132 5.61 -0.47 4.12
CA LEU A 132 4.91 0.43 5.03
C LEU A 132 3.90 -0.32 5.91
N ALA A 133 3.13 -1.24 5.32
CA ALA A 133 2.16 -2.04 6.06
C ALA A 133 2.84 -2.92 7.12
N ILE A 134 3.94 -3.58 6.79
CA ILE A 134 4.72 -4.39 7.74
C ILE A 134 5.26 -3.50 8.87
N CYS A 135 5.90 -2.38 8.54
CA CYS A 135 6.43 -1.45 9.54
C CYS A 135 5.34 -0.92 10.46
N THR A 136 4.17 -0.56 9.91
CA THR A 136 3.04 -0.04 10.68
C THR A 136 2.49 -1.11 11.63
N LEU A 137 2.34 -2.35 11.18
CA LEU A 137 1.90 -3.47 12.03
C LEU A 137 2.86 -3.67 13.21
N VAL A 138 4.16 -3.66 12.96
CA VAL A 138 5.17 -3.82 14.03
C VAL A 138 5.10 -2.65 15.02
N ILE A 139 5.02 -1.41 14.53
CA ILE A 139 4.95 -0.21 15.38
C ILE A 139 3.68 -0.22 16.24
N GLU A 140 2.51 -0.48 15.65
CA GLU A 140 1.24 -0.52 16.39
C GLU A 140 1.18 -1.66 17.42
N MET A 141 1.77 -2.83 17.12
CA MET A 141 1.92 -3.91 18.09
C MET A 141 2.82 -3.51 19.28
N ILE A 142 3.92 -2.80 19.02
CA ILE A 142 4.80 -2.30 20.08
C ILE A 142 4.06 -1.27 20.95
N ILE A 143 3.37 -0.30 20.36
CA ILE A 143 2.59 0.72 21.06
C ILE A 143 1.57 0.04 21.97
N ARG A 144 0.81 -0.92 21.44
CA ARG A 144 -0.19 -1.67 22.21
C ARG A 144 0.42 -2.42 23.39
N LYS A 145 1.53 -3.14 23.18
CA LYS A 145 2.20 -3.89 24.24
C LYS A 145 2.73 -3.00 25.37
N VAL A 146 3.14 -1.78 25.06
CA VAL A 146 3.59 -0.81 26.06
C VAL A 146 2.41 -0.25 26.87
N GLN A 147 1.24 -0.08 26.25
CA GLN A 147 0.04 0.41 26.93
C GLN A 147 -0.63 -0.64 27.83
N GLU A 148 -0.35 -1.93 27.62
CA GLU A 148 -0.89 -3.03 28.42
C GLU A 148 -0.05 -3.33 29.68
N ARG A 149 1.13 -2.68 29.83
CA ARG A 149 2.01 -2.75 31.01
C ARG A 149 1.80 -1.58 31.95
#